data_a9891dbbd009713a3a27aa75da2e3175
#
_entry.id   a9891dbbd009713a3a27aa75da2e3175
#
_cell.length_a   1.000
_cell.length_b   1.000
_cell.length_c   1.000
_cell.angle_alpha   90.00
_cell.angle_beta   90.00
_cell.angle_gamma   90.00
#
_symmetry.space_group_name_H-M   'P 1'
#
loop_
_entity.id
_entity.type
_entity.pdbx_description
1 polymer ?
#
loop_
_entity_poly.entity_id
_entity_poly.type
_entity_poly.pdbx_seq_one_letter_code
_entity_poly.pdbx_strand_id
1 'polypeptide(L)'
;MTVTDRPELEGLGNYKFGWADPDAAGAAAKRGLSEEVVRNISGLKNEPEWMLDLRLKGLRLFDRKPLPTWGSDLTGIDFDNIKYFVRSTEKQAASWDELPADIKNTYDKLGIPEAEKQRLIAGVAAQYESEVVYHKIREDLEEKGVIFVDTDTGLKEHEELFKEYFGSVIPVGDNKFAALNTSVWSGGSFIYVPPNVEVEIPLQAYFRINTENMGQFERTLIIVDENSYVHYVEGCTAPIYSSDSLHSAVVEIIVKKNARCRYTTIQNWSNNVYNLVTKRAVAYEGATMEWIDGNIGSKVTMKYPAVYLMGEHAKGETLSVAFAGEGQHQDAGSKMVHLAPNTSSTVISKSVARGGGRTSYRGLVQIEEGAHGSASTVKCDALLVDQISRSDTYPYVDVREDDVSMGHEATVSKVSEDQLFYLMSRGLGEDEAMAMIVRGFVEPIARELPMEYALELNRLIELQMEGAVG
;
A
#
# COMPACT_ATOMS: atom_id res chain seq x y z
N MET A 1 23.94 1.10 26.15
CA MET A 1 24.05 -0.20 25.49
C MET A 1 23.97 0.07 24.00
N THR A 2 25.07 -0.06 23.33
CA THR A 2 25.18 0.17 21.88
C THR A 2 24.48 -0.97 21.14
N VAL A 3 23.91 -0.70 19.95
CA VAL A 3 23.15 -1.60 19.07
C VAL A 3 23.91 -2.90 18.71
N THR A 4 25.20 -2.98 19.03
CA THR A 4 26.10 -4.12 18.75
C THR A 4 25.88 -5.36 19.61
N ASP A 5 25.00 -5.33 20.62
CA ASP A 5 24.81 -6.47 21.54
C ASP A 5 23.51 -7.28 21.32
N ARG A 6 22.82 -7.09 20.17
CA ARG A 6 21.63 -7.86 19.84
C ARG A 6 21.78 -8.56 18.48
N PRO A 7 22.23 -9.83 18.46
CA PRO A 7 22.40 -10.61 17.21
C PRO A 7 21.13 -10.71 16.38
N GLU A 8 19.95 -10.68 17.02
CA GLU A 8 18.65 -10.69 16.37
C GLU A 8 18.34 -9.43 15.54
N LEU A 9 19.11 -8.35 15.72
CA LEU A 9 18.96 -7.08 14.98
C LEU A 9 20.04 -6.88 13.90
N GLU A 10 21.07 -7.75 13.84
CA GLU A 10 22.17 -7.60 12.87
C GLU A 10 21.76 -7.75 11.41
N GLY A 11 20.62 -8.41 11.12
CA GLY A 11 20.05 -8.49 9.76
C GLY A 11 19.24 -7.26 9.35
N LEU A 12 18.66 -6.53 10.30
CA LEU A 12 17.77 -5.38 10.06
C LEU A 12 18.55 -4.07 9.86
N GLY A 13 19.80 -4.02 10.28
CA GLY A 13 20.64 -2.80 10.23
C GLY A 13 21.39 -2.54 8.93
N ASN A 14 21.46 -3.51 8.03
CA ASN A 14 22.17 -3.40 6.75
C ASN A 14 21.21 -3.25 5.56
N TYR A 15 20.24 -2.36 5.67
CA TYR A 15 19.56 -1.81 4.51
C TYR A 15 20.52 -0.88 3.71
N LYS A 16 21.70 -1.36 3.40
CA LYS A 16 22.43 -0.88 2.26
C LYS A 16 21.75 -1.51 1.06
N PHE A 17 20.78 -0.79 0.51
CA PHE A 17 20.01 -1.13 -0.68
C PHE A 17 20.90 -1.21 -1.93
N GLY A 18 21.84 -2.11 -1.98
CA GLY A 18 22.83 -2.20 -3.03
C GLY A 18 22.76 -3.48 -3.85
N TRP A 19 21.75 -4.36 -3.64
CA TRP A 19 21.59 -5.51 -4.52
C TRP A 19 20.35 -5.34 -5.40
N ALA A 20 20.57 -5.12 -6.65
CA ALA A 20 19.59 -5.15 -7.72
C ALA A 20 20.01 -6.21 -8.73
N ASP A 21 19.06 -6.82 -9.42
CA ASP A 21 19.38 -7.65 -10.55
C ASP A 21 19.92 -6.78 -11.69
N PRO A 22 20.93 -7.24 -12.45
CA PRO A 22 21.40 -6.53 -13.62
C PRO A 22 20.24 -6.25 -14.60
N ASP A 23 20.31 -5.16 -15.36
CA ASP A 23 19.31 -4.85 -16.41
C ASP A 23 19.18 -6.00 -17.44
N ALA A 24 20.16 -6.87 -17.52
CA ALA A 24 20.13 -8.12 -18.30
C ALA A 24 19.11 -9.14 -17.74
N ALA A 25 18.80 -9.13 -16.44
CA ALA A 25 17.69 -9.88 -15.89
C ALA A 25 16.39 -9.29 -16.47
N GLY A 26 15.61 -10.10 -17.17
CA GLY A 26 14.45 -9.62 -17.93
C GLY A 26 14.79 -8.85 -19.22
N ALA A 27 15.97 -9.03 -19.79
CA ALA A 27 16.39 -8.39 -21.06
C ALA A 27 15.44 -8.71 -22.23
N ALA A 28 14.70 -9.82 -22.17
CA ALA A 28 13.68 -10.19 -23.16
C ALA A 28 12.36 -9.39 -22.99
N ALA A 29 12.16 -8.67 -21.88
CA ALA A 29 10.94 -7.89 -21.66
C ALA A 29 10.96 -6.63 -22.54
N LYS A 30 9.89 -6.45 -23.31
CA LYS A 30 9.72 -5.25 -24.16
C LYS A 30 9.47 -4.03 -23.27
N ARG A 31 10.08 -2.89 -23.67
CA ARG A 31 9.81 -1.58 -23.06
C ARG A 31 8.65 -0.91 -23.79
N GLY A 32 7.99 -0.02 -23.08
CA GLY A 32 6.86 0.76 -23.59
C GLY A 32 5.52 0.01 -23.54
N LEU A 33 4.45 0.77 -23.48
CA LEU A 33 3.08 0.25 -23.43
C LEU A 33 2.47 0.22 -24.84
N SER A 34 2.01 -0.95 -25.29
CA SER A 34 1.37 -1.14 -26.58
C SER A 34 0.36 -2.28 -26.54
N GLU A 35 -0.50 -2.34 -27.55
CA GLU A 35 -1.45 -3.46 -27.70
C GLU A 35 -0.72 -4.82 -27.78
N GLU A 36 0.44 -4.86 -28.43
CA GLU A 36 1.28 -6.07 -28.52
C GLU A 36 1.74 -6.53 -27.15
N VAL A 37 2.21 -5.61 -26.29
CA VAL A 37 2.63 -5.91 -24.90
C VAL A 37 1.45 -6.45 -24.10
N VAL A 38 0.29 -5.81 -24.19
CA VAL A 38 -0.92 -6.25 -23.47
C VAL A 38 -1.37 -7.64 -23.89
N ARG A 39 -1.41 -7.93 -25.21
CA ARG A 39 -1.73 -9.26 -25.75
C ARG A 39 -0.70 -10.32 -25.32
N ASN A 40 0.57 -9.95 -25.29
CA ASN A 40 1.63 -10.85 -24.86
C ASN A 40 1.49 -11.22 -23.37
N ILE A 41 1.19 -10.27 -22.49
CA ILE A 41 0.92 -10.54 -21.07
C ILE A 41 -0.23 -11.54 -20.92
N SER A 42 -1.37 -11.26 -21.56
CA SER A 42 -2.55 -12.13 -21.52
C SER A 42 -2.27 -13.52 -22.06
N GLY A 43 -1.52 -13.63 -23.17
CA GLY A 43 -1.14 -14.90 -23.78
C GLY A 43 -0.21 -15.73 -22.89
N LEU A 44 0.82 -15.09 -22.27
CA LEU A 44 1.72 -15.76 -21.34
C LEU A 44 1.03 -16.31 -20.09
N LYS A 45 -0.06 -15.64 -19.68
CA LYS A 45 -0.87 -16.01 -18.53
C LYS A 45 -2.00 -16.99 -18.86
N ASN A 46 -2.26 -17.27 -20.16
CA ASN A 46 -3.39 -18.07 -20.62
C ASN A 46 -4.73 -17.57 -20.07
N GLU A 47 -4.97 -16.27 -20.14
CA GLU A 47 -6.18 -15.64 -19.63
C GLU A 47 -7.40 -15.91 -20.52
N PRO A 48 -8.64 -15.90 -19.95
CA PRO A 48 -9.86 -15.96 -20.73
C PRO A 48 -10.02 -14.70 -21.60
N GLU A 49 -10.72 -14.84 -22.73
CA GLU A 49 -10.92 -13.76 -23.73
C GLU A 49 -11.50 -12.48 -23.12
N TRP A 50 -12.46 -12.60 -22.20
CA TRP A 50 -13.05 -11.43 -21.54
C TRP A 50 -12.05 -10.61 -20.73
N MET A 51 -11.01 -11.24 -20.16
CA MET A 51 -9.95 -10.53 -19.46
C MET A 51 -9.04 -9.80 -20.45
N LEU A 52 -8.71 -10.40 -21.59
CA LEU A 52 -7.98 -9.71 -22.66
C LEU A 52 -8.76 -8.48 -23.17
N ASP A 53 -10.05 -8.62 -23.39
CA ASP A 53 -10.91 -7.50 -23.80
C ASP A 53 -10.92 -6.37 -22.78
N LEU A 54 -10.94 -6.71 -21.49
CA LEU A 54 -10.85 -5.74 -20.39
C LEU A 54 -9.51 -5.04 -20.36
N ARG A 55 -8.41 -5.77 -20.56
CA ARG A 55 -7.05 -5.21 -20.67
C ARG A 55 -6.93 -4.22 -21.82
N LEU A 56 -7.44 -4.58 -22.99
CA LEU A 56 -7.42 -3.70 -24.17
C LEU A 56 -8.32 -2.48 -24.00
N LYS A 57 -9.45 -2.63 -23.27
CA LYS A 57 -10.26 -1.47 -22.87
C LYS A 57 -9.48 -0.53 -21.94
N GLY A 58 -8.73 -1.10 -20.99
CA GLY A 58 -7.85 -0.34 -20.11
C GLY A 58 -6.81 0.47 -20.88
N LEU A 59 -6.14 -0.16 -21.86
CA LEU A 59 -5.15 0.52 -22.71
C LEU A 59 -5.76 1.73 -23.44
N ARG A 60 -6.90 1.54 -24.10
CA ARG A 60 -7.59 2.64 -24.81
C ARG A 60 -8.00 3.78 -23.88
N LEU A 61 -8.36 3.47 -22.63
CA LEU A 61 -8.72 4.48 -21.63
C LEU A 61 -7.49 5.18 -21.06
N PHE A 62 -6.39 4.46 -20.86
CA PHE A 62 -5.10 5.04 -20.47
C PHE A 62 -4.64 6.08 -21.49
N ASP A 63 -4.67 5.76 -22.79
CA ASP A 63 -4.26 6.67 -23.87
C ASP A 63 -5.11 7.95 -23.89
N ARG A 64 -6.41 7.83 -23.65
CA ARG A 64 -7.33 8.98 -23.72
C ARG A 64 -7.29 9.86 -22.48
N LYS A 65 -6.99 9.31 -21.30
CA LYS A 65 -6.98 10.07 -20.06
C LYS A 65 -5.68 10.88 -19.92
N PRO A 66 -5.76 12.20 -19.69
CA PRO A 66 -4.58 12.99 -19.40
C PRO A 66 -3.97 12.60 -18.05
N LEU A 67 -2.70 12.92 -17.85
CA LEU A 67 -2.12 12.93 -16.51
C LEU A 67 -2.87 13.95 -15.63
N PRO A 68 -3.07 13.66 -14.34
CA PRO A 68 -3.63 14.65 -13.44
C PRO A 68 -2.71 15.88 -13.36
N THR A 69 -3.32 17.05 -13.38
CA THR A 69 -2.62 18.35 -13.26
C THR A 69 -2.64 18.88 -11.83
N TRP A 70 -3.23 18.12 -10.93
CA TRP A 70 -3.29 18.39 -9.49
C TRP A 70 -2.45 17.33 -8.74
N GLY A 71 -2.02 17.65 -7.53
CA GLY A 71 -1.19 16.75 -6.72
C GLY A 71 0.29 16.93 -7.01
N SER A 72 1.01 15.84 -7.00
CA SER A 72 2.46 15.81 -7.26
C SER A 72 2.76 15.93 -8.75
N ASP A 73 3.97 16.39 -9.08
CA ASP A 73 4.45 16.42 -10.46
C ASP A 73 4.75 15.00 -10.98
N LEU A 74 4.07 14.63 -12.04
CA LEU A 74 4.18 13.33 -12.72
C LEU A 74 4.81 13.43 -14.11
N THR A 75 5.26 14.61 -14.52
CA THR A 75 5.81 14.85 -15.88
C THR A 75 7.11 14.10 -16.15
N GLY A 76 7.81 13.67 -15.08
CA GLY A 76 9.04 12.88 -15.19
C GLY A 76 8.82 11.38 -15.46
N ILE A 77 7.58 10.88 -15.52
CA ILE A 77 7.32 9.47 -15.82
C ILE A 77 7.51 9.21 -17.32
N ASP A 78 8.50 8.39 -17.65
CA ASP A 78 8.75 7.92 -19.02
C ASP A 78 8.07 6.58 -19.27
N PHE A 79 6.79 6.62 -19.71
CA PHE A 79 6.00 5.43 -19.99
C PHE A 79 6.57 4.56 -21.13
N ASP A 80 7.38 5.12 -22.02
CA ASP A 80 7.97 4.39 -23.13
C ASP A 80 9.20 3.58 -22.72
N ASN A 81 9.81 3.92 -21.57
CA ASN A 81 11.00 3.23 -21.05
C ASN A 81 10.71 2.19 -19.97
N ILE A 82 9.47 2.05 -19.53
CA ILE A 82 9.08 1.07 -18.50
C ILE A 82 8.93 -0.32 -19.11
N LYS A 83 9.44 -1.34 -18.40
CA LYS A 83 9.13 -2.76 -18.62
C LYS A 83 7.84 -3.08 -17.84
N TYR A 84 6.76 -3.40 -18.54
CA TYR A 84 5.45 -3.60 -17.93
C TYR A 84 5.22 -5.00 -17.39
N PHE A 85 6.03 -5.96 -17.78
CA PHE A 85 5.97 -7.33 -17.30
C PHE A 85 7.33 -8.00 -17.39
N VAL A 86 7.79 -8.54 -16.28
CA VAL A 86 9.02 -9.34 -16.19
C VAL A 86 8.69 -10.63 -15.44
N ARG A 87 8.86 -11.77 -16.10
CA ARG A 87 8.71 -13.10 -15.46
C ARG A 87 9.99 -13.48 -14.80
N SER A 88 9.97 -13.73 -13.50
CA SER A 88 11.13 -14.12 -12.69
C SER A 88 11.30 -15.64 -12.57
N THR A 89 10.19 -16.38 -12.62
CA THR A 89 10.17 -17.85 -12.52
C THR A 89 9.13 -18.45 -13.47
N GLU A 90 9.32 -19.70 -13.89
CA GLU A 90 8.31 -20.40 -14.69
C GLU A 90 7.15 -20.96 -13.86
N LYS A 91 7.38 -21.22 -12.56
CA LYS A 91 6.42 -21.81 -11.63
C LYS A 91 6.60 -21.22 -10.23
N GLN A 92 5.52 -21.15 -9.48
CA GLN A 92 5.57 -20.89 -8.03
C GLN A 92 6.28 -22.05 -7.32
N ALA A 93 7.09 -21.72 -6.31
CA ALA A 93 7.75 -22.70 -5.46
C ALA A 93 6.76 -23.23 -4.40
N ALA A 94 6.82 -24.51 -4.11
CA ALA A 94 6.03 -25.14 -3.03
C ALA A 94 6.69 -24.95 -1.66
N SER A 95 7.98 -24.62 -1.61
CA SER A 95 8.72 -24.33 -0.39
C SER A 95 9.77 -23.25 -0.62
N TRP A 96 10.21 -22.58 0.45
CA TRP A 96 11.30 -21.60 0.41
C TRP A 96 12.60 -22.17 -0.17
N ASP A 97 12.84 -23.46 -0.01
CA ASP A 97 14.06 -24.12 -0.48
C ASP A 97 14.09 -24.36 -1.99
N GLU A 98 12.94 -24.32 -2.64
CA GLU A 98 12.78 -24.46 -4.10
C GLU A 98 12.95 -23.14 -4.87
N LEU A 99 12.97 -22.01 -4.16
CA LEU A 99 13.19 -20.70 -4.79
C LEU A 99 14.60 -20.60 -5.39
N PRO A 100 14.75 -19.91 -6.54
CA PRO A 100 16.06 -19.52 -7.05
C PRO A 100 16.88 -18.80 -5.97
N ALA A 101 18.20 -19.05 -5.95
CA ALA A 101 19.08 -18.61 -4.85
C ALA A 101 19.10 -17.09 -4.66
N ASP A 102 19.00 -16.31 -5.72
CA ASP A 102 18.92 -14.84 -5.72
C ASP A 102 17.62 -14.34 -5.07
N ILE A 103 16.49 -14.93 -5.44
CA ILE A 103 15.17 -14.62 -4.87
C ILE A 103 15.13 -15.03 -3.39
N LYS A 104 15.58 -16.27 -3.09
CA LYS A 104 15.65 -16.75 -1.70
C LYS A 104 16.49 -15.85 -0.83
N ASN A 105 17.70 -15.47 -1.26
CA ASN A 105 18.59 -14.58 -0.53
C ASN A 105 17.94 -13.20 -0.26
N THR A 106 17.13 -12.70 -1.18
CA THR A 106 16.40 -11.45 -1.00
C THR A 106 15.41 -11.54 0.15
N TYR A 107 14.56 -12.58 0.15
CA TYR A 107 13.55 -12.75 1.19
C TYR A 107 14.14 -13.22 2.53
N ASP A 108 15.23 -13.96 2.54
CA ASP A 108 15.99 -14.29 3.77
C ASP A 108 16.52 -13.03 4.45
N LYS A 109 17.02 -12.06 3.68
CA LYS A 109 17.46 -10.75 4.20
C LYS A 109 16.31 -9.92 4.75
N LEU A 110 15.08 -10.10 4.25
CA LEU A 110 13.87 -9.47 4.77
C LEU A 110 13.30 -10.17 6.00
N GLY A 111 13.83 -11.35 6.38
CA GLY A 111 13.39 -12.10 7.56
C GLY A 111 12.06 -12.86 7.41
N ILE A 112 11.49 -12.92 6.21
CA ILE A 112 10.16 -13.51 5.95
C ILE A 112 10.09 -15.00 6.29
N PRO A 113 11.06 -15.86 5.89
CA PRO A 113 11.01 -17.28 6.23
C PRO A 113 11.01 -17.54 7.74
N GLU A 114 11.66 -16.67 8.52
CA GLU A 114 11.70 -16.83 9.98
C GLU A 114 10.34 -16.48 10.62
N ALA A 115 9.67 -15.44 10.16
CA ALA A 115 8.32 -15.09 10.63
C ALA A 115 7.31 -16.21 10.32
N GLU A 116 7.40 -16.85 9.15
CA GLU A 116 6.57 -18.00 8.79
C GLU A 116 6.84 -19.20 9.73
N LYS A 117 8.11 -19.54 9.97
CA LYS A 117 8.51 -20.63 10.87
C LYS A 117 8.00 -20.43 12.31
N GLN A 118 7.97 -19.20 12.78
CA GLN A 118 7.46 -18.86 14.11
C GLN A 118 5.92 -18.85 14.19
N ARG A 119 5.22 -19.14 13.09
CA ARG A 119 3.74 -19.15 13.03
C ARG A 119 3.09 -17.81 13.41
N LEU A 120 3.76 -16.72 13.11
CA LEU A 120 3.25 -15.35 13.35
C LEU A 120 2.24 -14.89 12.29
N ILE A 121 2.07 -15.68 11.21
CA ILE A 121 1.21 -15.37 10.06
C ILE A 121 0.26 -16.52 9.75
N ALA A 122 -0.95 -16.18 9.29
CA ALA A 122 -1.95 -17.16 8.88
C ALA A 122 -1.79 -17.63 7.43
N GLY A 123 -1.16 -16.81 6.61
CA GLY A 123 -0.83 -17.10 5.24
C GLY A 123 0.18 -16.09 4.72
N VAL A 124 1.01 -16.49 3.75
CA VAL A 124 2.04 -15.65 3.16
C VAL A 124 2.01 -15.76 1.63
N ALA A 125 2.17 -14.61 0.96
CA ALA A 125 2.46 -14.53 -0.46
C ALA A 125 3.73 -13.69 -0.65
N ALA A 126 4.65 -14.17 -1.49
CA ALA A 126 5.85 -13.44 -1.84
C ALA A 126 5.87 -13.19 -3.35
N GLN A 127 5.84 -11.93 -3.75
CA GLN A 127 5.92 -11.52 -5.14
C GLN A 127 7.28 -10.90 -5.43
N TYR A 128 7.89 -11.41 -6.49
CA TYR A 128 9.14 -10.90 -7.01
C TYR A 128 8.93 -10.50 -8.46
N GLU A 129 9.22 -9.25 -8.79
CA GLU A 129 8.89 -8.64 -10.07
C GLU A 129 7.37 -8.66 -10.37
N SER A 130 6.95 -9.26 -11.47
CA SER A 130 5.56 -9.26 -11.91
C SER A 130 4.73 -10.45 -11.42
N GLU A 131 5.31 -11.43 -10.74
CA GLU A 131 4.61 -12.67 -10.39
C GLU A 131 4.83 -13.09 -8.95
N VAL A 132 3.83 -13.73 -8.34
CA VAL A 132 3.97 -14.37 -7.04
C VAL A 132 4.83 -15.63 -7.19
N VAL A 133 5.95 -15.67 -6.48
CA VAL A 133 6.94 -16.75 -6.57
C VAL A 133 6.78 -17.79 -5.47
N TYR A 134 6.14 -17.44 -4.38
CA TYR A 134 5.83 -18.34 -3.26
C TYR A 134 4.50 -17.96 -2.63
N HIS A 135 3.70 -18.97 -2.26
CA HIS A 135 2.43 -18.78 -1.58
C HIS A 135 2.15 -19.94 -0.63
N LYS A 136 1.58 -19.63 0.53
CA LYS A 136 1.11 -20.63 1.49
C LYS A 136 0.03 -20.03 2.39
N ILE A 137 -0.95 -20.85 2.74
CA ILE A 137 -1.99 -20.56 3.74
C ILE A 137 -2.06 -21.72 4.74
N ARG A 138 -2.56 -21.46 5.93
CA ARG A 138 -2.78 -22.49 6.95
C ARG A 138 -3.92 -23.42 6.56
N GLU A 139 -3.71 -24.73 6.74
CA GLU A 139 -4.69 -25.77 6.40
C GLU A 139 -6.04 -25.58 7.10
N ASP A 140 -6.05 -25.11 8.36
CA ASP A 140 -7.27 -24.88 9.11
C ASP A 140 -8.14 -23.73 8.56
N LEU A 141 -7.54 -22.81 7.82
CA LEU A 141 -8.26 -21.75 7.10
C LEU A 141 -8.80 -22.24 5.75
N GLU A 142 -8.03 -23.06 5.05
CA GLU A 142 -8.50 -23.72 3.82
C GLU A 142 -9.69 -24.63 4.10
N GLU A 143 -9.65 -25.42 5.18
CA GLU A 143 -10.78 -26.26 5.64
C GLU A 143 -12.04 -25.44 5.95
N LYS A 144 -11.90 -24.19 6.41
CA LYS A 144 -13.00 -23.24 6.60
C LYS A 144 -13.48 -22.58 5.32
N GLY A 145 -12.83 -22.86 4.19
CA GLY A 145 -13.15 -22.30 2.89
C GLY A 145 -12.56 -20.90 2.63
N VAL A 146 -11.58 -20.47 3.41
CA VAL A 146 -10.84 -19.23 3.13
C VAL A 146 -9.98 -19.43 1.90
N ILE A 147 -10.11 -18.53 0.94
CA ILE A 147 -9.25 -18.48 -0.24
C ILE A 147 -8.24 -17.36 -0.03
N PHE A 148 -6.96 -17.69 -0.15
CA PHE A 148 -5.88 -16.72 -0.24
C PHE A 148 -4.90 -17.24 -1.29
N VAL A 149 -4.94 -16.67 -2.46
CA VAL A 149 -4.09 -17.03 -3.61
C VAL A 149 -3.63 -15.74 -4.29
N ASP A 150 -2.68 -15.86 -5.21
CA ASP A 150 -2.39 -14.73 -6.10
C ASP A 150 -3.56 -14.48 -7.06
N THR A 151 -3.64 -13.24 -7.55
CA THR A 151 -4.77 -12.80 -8.38
C THR A 151 -4.84 -13.53 -9.72
N ASP A 152 -3.71 -13.99 -10.26
CA ASP A 152 -3.67 -14.78 -11.49
C ASP A 152 -4.25 -16.19 -11.30
N THR A 153 -3.97 -16.80 -10.16
CA THR A 153 -4.58 -18.07 -9.73
C THR A 153 -6.06 -17.89 -9.43
N GLY A 154 -6.42 -16.79 -8.72
CA GLY A 154 -7.82 -16.44 -8.45
C GLY A 154 -8.67 -16.33 -9.71
N LEU A 155 -8.13 -15.70 -10.77
CA LEU A 155 -8.81 -15.60 -12.07
C LEU A 155 -9.07 -16.98 -12.71
N LYS A 156 -8.16 -17.93 -12.57
CA LYS A 156 -8.26 -19.26 -13.21
C LYS A 156 -9.11 -20.25 -12.44
N GLU A 157 -8.92 -20.30 -11.13
CA GLU A 157 -9.52 -21.33 -10.27
C GLU A 157 -10.85 -20.90 -9.66
N HIS A 158 -11.10 -19.59 -9.59
CA HIS A 158 -12.30 -18.98 -9.01
C HIS A 158 -12.95 -17.96 -9.97
N GLU A 159 -12.99 -18.28 -11.27
CA GLU A 159 -13.35 -17.34 -12.33
C GLU A 159 -14.72 -16.67 -12.12
N GLU A 160 -15.74 -17.41 -11.67
CA GLU A 160 -17.08 -16.85 -11.47
C GLU A 160 -17.09 -15.79 -10.38
N LEU A 161 -16.49 -16.10 -9.22
CA LEU A 161 -16.36 -15.17 -8.10
C LEU A 161 -15.48 -13.98 -8.50
N PHE A 162 -14.38 -14.25 -9.20
CA PHE A 162 -13.49 -13.22 -9.69
C PHE A 162 -14.20 -12.26 -10.64
N LYS A 163 -14.95 -12.78 -11.59
CA LYS A 163 -15.69 -12.00 -12.59
C LYS A 163 -16.81 -11.15 -11.99
N GLU A 164 -17.43 -11.62 -10.90
CA GLU A 164 -18.47 -10.87 -10.19
C GLU A 164 -17.91 -9.60 -9.54
N TYR A 165 -16.71 -9.68 -8.93
CA TYR A 165 -16.18 -8.59 -8.10
C TYR A 165 -15.08 -7.77 -8.76
N PHE A 166 -14.31 -8.31 -9.69
CA PHE A 166 -13.19 -7.60 -10.31
C PHE A 166 -13.67 -6.38 -11.11
N GLY A 167 -13.17 -5.21 -10.75
CA GLY A 167 -13.55 -3.94 -11.38
C GLY A 167 -14.92 -3.42 -10.95
N SER A 168 -15.58 -4.06 -9.96
CA SER A 168 -16.87 -3.62 -9.43
C SER A 168 -16.77 -2.41 -8.52
N VAL A 169 -15.67 -2.29 -7.79
CA VAL A 169 -15.41 -1.18 -6.86
C VAL A 169 -14.57 -0.09 -7.52
N ILE A 170 -13.55 -0.47 -8.30
CA ILE A 170 -12.71 0.45 -9.08
C ILE A 170 -12.86 0.10 -10.56
N PRO A 171 -13.80 0.74 -11.27
CA PRO A 171 -14.00 0.48 -12.68
C PRO A 171 -12.77 0.86 -13.51
N VAL A 172 -12.57 0.20 -14.66
CA VAL A 172 -11.43 0.40 -15.58
C VAL A 172 -11.16 1.87 -15.90
N GLY A 173 -12.20 2.66 -16.02
CA GLY A 173 -12.13 4.07 -16.36
C GLY A 173 -12.05 5.02 -15.15
N ASP A 174 -11.84 4.55 -13.94
CA ASP A 174 -11.83 5.40 -12.74
C ASP A 174 -10.83 6.56 -12.86
N ASN A 175 -9.58 6.25 -13.07
CA ASN A 175 -8.53 7.22 -13.32
C ASN A 175 -7.49 6.65 -14.31
N LYS A 176 -6.50 7.46 -14.71
CA LYS A 176 -5.45 7.04 -15.68
C LYS A 176 -4.67 5.83 -15.19
N PHE A 177 -4.33 5.76 -13.90
CA PHE A 177 -3.52 4.68 -13.33
C PHE A 177 -4.32 3.41 -13.07
N ALA A 178 -5.62 3.51 -12.78
CA ALA A 178 -6.51 2.35 -12.74
C ALA A 178 -6.68 1.74 -14.15
N ALA A 179 -6.75 2.57 -15.19
CA ALA A 179 -6.78 2.11 -16.58
C ALA A 179 -5.45 1.43 -16.97
N LEU A 180 -4.31 2.01 -16.59
CA LEU A 180 -2.98 1.42 -16.78
C LEU A 180 -2.89 0.06 -16.08
N ASN A 181 -3.20 0.00 -14.79
CA ASN A 181 -3.19 -1.24 -14.02
C ASN A 181 -4.08 -2.30 -14.69
N THR A 182 -5.30 -1.96 -15.09
CA THR A 182 -6.19 -2.90 -15.79
C THR A 182 -5.57 -3.47 -17.06
N SER A 183 -4.76 -2.69 -17.78
CA SER A 183 -4.08 -3.15 -19.01
C SER A 183 -2.97 -4.17 -18.75
N VAL A 184 -2.21 -3.99 -17.67
CA VAL A 184 -0.92 -4.69 -17.47
C VAL A 184 -0.80 -5.37 -16.11
N TRP A 185 -1.86 -5.42 -15.31
CA TRP A 185 -1.78 -6.01 -13.97
C TRP A 185 -1.20 -7.43 -13.98
N SER A 186 -0.43 -7.73 -12.96
CA SER A 186 0.15 -9.03 -12.72
C SER A 186 0.42 -9.23 -11.23
N GLY A 187 0.07 -10.40 -10.72
CA GLY A 187 0.19 -10.68 -9.29
C GLY A 187 -0.80 -9.89 -8.44
N GLY A 188 -0.45 -9.71 -7.18
CA GLY A 188 -1.34 -9.23 -6.15
C GLY A 188 -2.02 -10.37 -5.41
N SER A 189 -2.99 -10.04 -4.55
CA SER A 189 -3.66 -11.02 -3.69
C SER A 189 -5.15 -11.13 -4.02
N PHE A 190 -5.65 -12.35 -4.16
CA PHE A 190 -7.06 -12.67 -4.21
C PHE A 190 -7.47 -13.36 -2.90
N ILE A 191 -8.37 -12.70 -2.15
CA ILE A 191 -8.81 -13.18 -0.83
C ILE A 191 -10.33 -13.26 -0.81
N TYR A 192 -10.84 -14.42 -0.41
CA TYR A 192 -12.25 -14.60 -0.06
C TYR A 192 -12.36 -15.21 1.34
N VAL A 193 -13.08 -14.54 2.23
CA VAL A 193 -13.40 -15.05 3.56
C VAL A 193 -14.88 -15.39 3.62
N PRO A 194 -15.24 -16.67 3.80
CA PRO A 194 -16.64 -17.12 3.82
C PRO A 194 -17.43 -16.54 4.99
N PRO A 195 -18.77 -16.61 4.95
CA PRO A 195 -19.60 -16.11 6.05
C PRO A 195 -19.28 -16.76 7.40
N ASN A 196 -19.29 -15.94 8.45
CA ASN A 196 -19.05 -16.34 9.84
C ASN A 196 -17.67 -16.94 10.11
N VAL A 197 -16.66 -16.56 9.33
CA VAL A 197 -15.26 -16.97 9.51
C VAL A 197 -14.43 -15.80 10.03
N GLU A 198 -13.73 -16.02 11.13
CA GLU A 198 -12.79 -15.07 11.70
C GLU A 198 -11.35 -15.55 11.48
N VAL A 199 -10.56 -14.72 10.75
CA VAL A 199 -9.13 -14.94 10.51
C VAL A 199 -8.35 -14.11 11.53
N GLU A 200 -8.06 -14.69 12.69
CA GLU A 200 -7.48 -13.98 13.85
C GLU A 200 -6.04 -13.51 13.60
N ILE A 201 -5.25 -14.33 12.88
CA ILE A 201 -3.85 -14.03 12.56
C ILE A 201 -3.78 -13.41 11.17
N PRO A 202 -2.99 -12.36 10.95
CA PRO A 202 -2.93 -11.69 9.66
C PRO A 202 -2.50 -12.59 8.50
N LEU A 203 -3.13 -12.40 7.34
CA LEU A 203 -2.60 -12.80 6.03
C LEU A 203 -1.60 -11.75 5.57
N GLN A 204 -0.45 -12.15 5.04
CA GLN A 204 0.63 -11.23 4.70
C GLN A 204 1.09 -11.41 3.26
N ALA A 205 1.37 -10.30 2.57
CA ALA A 205 2.00 -10.30 1.26
C ALA A 205 3.22 -9.37 1.23
N TYR A 206 4.25 -9.81 0.52
CA TYR A 206 5.50 -9.08 0.35
C TYR A 206 5.76 -8.86 -1.13
N PHE A 207 5.88 -7.59 -1.52
CA PHE A 207 6.13 -7.20 -2.90
C PHE A 207 7.52 -6.59 -3.04
N ARG A 208 8.28 -7.08 -4.01
CA ARG A 208 9.63 -6.63 -4.29
C ARG A 208 9.82 -6.35 -5.77
N ILE A 209 10.22 -5.12 -6.12
CA ILE A 209 10.82 -4.79 -7.40
C ILE A 209 12.33 -4.92 -7.27
N ASN A 210 13.00 -5.63 -8.18
CA ASN A 210 14.45 -5.82 -8.12
C ASN A 210 15.16 -5.61 -9.46
N THR A 211 14.43 -5.32 -10.54
CA THR A 211 14.97 -5.03 -11.88
C THR A 211 14.83 -3.54 -12.22
N GLU A 212 15.87 -2.94 -12.76
CA GLU A 212 15.88 -1.55 -13.19
C GLU A 212 14.88 -1.28 -14.33
N ASN A 213 14.27 -0.08 -14.36
CA ASN A 213 13.25 0.32 -15.33
C ASN A 213 11.99 -0.56 -15.32
N MET A 214 11.77 -1.33 -14.29
CA MET A 214 10.56 -2.13 -14.17
C MET A 214 9.43 -1.35 -13.50
N GLY A 215 8.20 -1.54 -14.03
CA GLY A 215 6.97 -1.18 -13.35
C GLY A 215 6.38 -2.36 -12.60
N GLN A 216 5.75 -2.11 -11.47
CA GLN A 216 4.97 -3.10 -10.72
C GLN A 216 3.49 -2.68 -10.68
N PHE A 217 2.61 -3.62 -11.07
CA PHE A 217 1.20 -3.33 -11.35
C PHE A 217 0.30 -4.38 -10.71
N GLU A 218 0.46 -4.64 -9.42
CA GLU A 218 -0.34 -5.63 -8.73
C GLU A 218 -1.83 -5.23 -8.65
N ARG A 219 -2.69 -6.24 -8.64
CA ARG A 219 -4.13 -6.12 -8.47
C ARG A 219 -4.59 -6.97 -7.30
N THR A 220 -5.04 -6.32 -6.23
CA THR A 220 -5.54 -7.02 -5.03
C THR A 220 -7.06 -6.91 -4.98
N LEU A 221 -7.72 -8.05 -4.76
CA LEU A 221 -9.16 -8.16 -4.60
C LEU A 221 -9.48 -8.94 -3.32
N ILE A 222 -10.17 -8.29 -2.39
CA ILE A 222 -10.54 -8.88 -1.09
C ILE A 222 -12.05 -8.85 -0.93
N ILE A 223 -12.64 -10.01 -0.66
CA ILE A 223 -14.08 -10.16 -0.37
C ILE A 223 -14.20 -10.76 1.03
N VAL A 224 -14.80 -10.00 1.96
CA VAL A 224 -15.08 -10.44 3.32
C VAL A 224 -16.57 -10.60 3.45
N ASP A 225 -17.02 -11.85 3.52
CA ASP A 225 -18.44 -12.16 3.53
C ASP A 225 -19.08 -11.89 4.90
N GLU A 226 -20.37 -12.08 5.04
CA GLU A 226 -21.18 -11.65 6.19
C GLU A 226 -20.63 -12.17 7.51
N ASN A 227 -20.59 -11.31 8.54
CA ASN A 227 -20.16 -11.61 9.92
C ASN A 227 -18.71 -12.15 10.01
N SER A 228 -17.86 -11.84 9.05
CA SER A 228 -16.49 -12.37 8.97
C SER A 228 -15.46 -11.29 9.25
N TYR A 229 -14.23 -11.71 9.54
CA TYR A 229 -13.11 -10.82 9.81
C TYR A 229 -11.83 -11.29 9.13
N VAL A 230 -11.09 -10.32 8.59
CA VAL A 230 -9.71 -10.55 8.13
C VAL A 230 -8.85 -9.32 8.39
N HIS A 231 -7.60 -9.57 8.77
CA HIS A 231 -6.53 -8.60 8.72
C HIS A 231 -5.53 -9.01 7.63
N TYR A 232 -5.36 -8.16 6.64
CA TYR A 232 -4.36 -8.33 5.58
C TYR A 232 -3.26 -7.30 5.72
N VAL A 233 -2.02 -7.74 5.61
CA VAL A 233 -0.83 -6.90 5.76
C VAL A 233 0.01 -7.00 4.49
N GLU A 234 0.42 -5.85 3.97
CA GLU A 234 1.22 -5.74 2.76
C GLU A 234 2.50 -4.95 3.02
N GLY A 235 3.63 -5.55 2.66
CA GLY A 235 4.94 -4.90 2.68
C GLY A 235 5.47 -4.72 1.25
N CYS A 236 5.85 -3.49 0.89
CA CYS A 236 6.37 -3.18 -0.44
C CYS A 236 7.75 -2.55 -0.35
N THR A 237 8.71 -3.06 -1.12
CA THR A 237 10.09 -2.55 -1.13
C THR A 237 10.70 -2.53 -2.53
N ALA A 238 11.62 -1.60 -2.78
CA ALA A 238 12.49 -1.60 -3.96
C ALA A 238 13.88 -1.11 -3.58
N PRO A 239 14.94 -1.62 -4.25
CA PRO A 239 16.29 -1.05 -4.13
C PRO A 239 16.41 0.26 -4.89
N ILE A 240 17.52 0.96 -4.68
CA ILE A 240 17.84 2.20 -5.39
C ILE A 240 18.40 1.87 -6.77
N TYR A 241 17.83 2.51 -7.80
CA TYR A 241 18.30 2.44 -9.18
C TYR A 241 18.73 3.82 -9.69
N SER A 242 19.41 3.83 -10.82
CA SER A 242 19.80 5.07 -11.53
C SER A 242 18.65 5.72 -12.30
N SER A 243 17.60 4.96 -12.61
CA SER A 243 16.43 5.40 -13.39
C SER A 243 15.15 5.33 -12.55
N ASP A 244 14.18 6.15 -12.94
CA ASP A 244 12.87 6.18 -12.27
C ASP A 244 12.07 4.89 -12.57
N SER A 245 11.34 4.41 -11.57
CA SER A 245 10.45 3.26 -11.61
C SER A 245 9.01 3.65 -11.31
N LEU A 246 8.04 2.86 -11.75
CA LEU A 246 6.62 3.09 -11.55
C LEU A 246 5.97 1.93 -10.79
N HIS A 247 5.40 2.24 -9.64
CA HIS A 247 4.48 1.37 -8.93
C HIS A 247 3.05 1.89 -9.10
N SER A 248 2.16 1.09 -9.67
CA SER A 248 0.77 1.49 -9.88
C SER A 248 -0.17 0.32 -9.59
N ALA A 249 -0.50 0.16 -8.31
CA ALA A 249 -1.37 -0.89 -7.82
C ALA A 249 -2.85 -0.46 -7.79
N VAL A 250 -3.74 -1.45 -7.84
CA VAL A 250 -5.17 -1.27 -7.58
C VAL A 250 -5.62 -2.27 -6.52
N VAL A 251 -6.32 -1.76 -5.49
CA VAL A 251 -6.87 -2.57 -4.40
C VAL A 251 -8.36 -2.34 -4.29
N GLU A 252 -9.14 -3.42 -4.47
CA GLU A 252 -10.59 -3.44 -4.33
C GLU A 252 -10.98 -4.31 -3.14
N ILE A 253 -11.82 -3.77 -2.25
CA ILE A 253 -12.28 -4.50 -1.06
C ILE A 253 -13.80 -4.42 -0.96
N ILE A 254 -14.43 -5.57 -0.75
CA ILE A 254 -15.86 -5.69 -0.49
C ILE A 254 -16.04 -6.23 0.92
N VAL A 255 -16.64 -5.42 1.80
CA VAL A 255 -16.93 -5.79 3.20
C VAL A 255 -18.44 -5.92 3.34
N LYS A 256 -18.94 -7.16 3.39
CA LYS A 256 -20.36 -7.45 3.45
C LYS A 256 -20.94 -7.21 4.84
N LYS A 257 -22.21 -7.48 5.02
CA LYS A 257 -22.99 -7.18 6.23
C LYS A 257 -22.28 -7.68 7.51
N ASN A 258 -22.10 -6.78 8.49
CA ASN A 258 -21.46 -7.02 9.79
C ASN A 258 -20.03 -7.56 9.71
N ALA A 259 -19.41 -7.58 8.54
CA ALA A 259 -18.03 -8.02 8.38
C ALA A 259 -17.05 -6.89 8.73
N ARG A 260 -15.81 -7.27 8.97
CA ARG A 260 -14.72 -6.33 9.24
C ARG A 260 -13.49 -6.70 8.42
N CYS A 261 -12.92 -5.71 7.78
CA CYS A 261 -11.65 -5.84 7.07
C CYS A 261 -10.67 -4.80 7.58
N ARG A 262 -9.50 -5.23 8.02
CA ARG A 262 -8.35 -4.37 8.30
C ARG A 262 -7.30 -4.60 7.22
N TYR A 263 -6.86 -3.54 6.57
CA TYR A 263 -5.80 -3.58 5.56
C TYR A 263 -4.65 -2.68 6.02
N THR A 264 -3.51 -3.28 6.28
CA THR A 264 -2.30 -2.58 6.70
C THR A 264 -1.27 -2.60 5.58
N THR A 265 -0.67 -1.47 5.26
CA THR A 265 0.47 -1.42 4.33
C THR A 265 1.62 -0.62 4.90
N ILE A 266 2.83 -1.17 4.75
CA ILE A 266 4.08 -0.46 4.98
C ILE A 266 4.84 -0.42 3.66
N GLN A 267 4.99 0.78 3.13
CA GLN A 267 5.68 1.01 1.87
C GLN A 267 6.99 1.73 2.14
N ASN A 268 8.08 1.09 1.72
CA ASN A 268 9.43 1.60 1.81
C ASN A 268 10.08 1.54 0.42
N TRP A 269 9.78 2.52 -0.39
CA TRP A 269 10.28 2.64 -1.75
C TRP A 269 11.54 3.49 -1.80
N SER A 270 12.42 3.21 -2.74
CA SER A 270 13.56 4.07 -3.05
C SER A 270 13.14 5.41 -3.66
N ASN A 271 14.05 6.40 -3.59
CA ASN A 271 13.78 7.81 -3.99
C ASN A 271 13.52 8.02 -5.49
N ASN A 272 13.61 6.98 -6.29
CA ASN A 272 13.34 7.02 -7.74
C ASN A 272 11.98 6.39 -8.12
N VAL A 273 11.13 6.01 -7.16
CA VAL A 273 9.85 5.36 -7.43
C VAL A 273 8.71 6.37 -7.45
N TYR A 274 7.91 6.34 -8.52
CA TYR A 274 6.58 6.92 -8.54
C TYR A 274 5.58 5.88 -8.02
N ASN A 275 5.00 6.14 -6.86
CA ASN A 275 4.08 5.24 -6.15
C ASN A 275 2.64 5.75 -6.27
N LEU A 276 1.91 5.24 -7.26
CA LEU A 276 0.60 5.75 -7.69
C LEU A 276 -0.47 4.68 -7.51
N VAL A 277 -1.08 4.62 -6.32
CA VAL A 277 -1.96 3.52 -5.91
C VAL A 277 -3.40 3.98 -5.80
N THR A 278 -4.32 3.21 -6.39
CA THR A 278 -5.77 3.40 -6.25
C THR A 278 -6.33 2.33 -5.32
N LYS A 279 -6.86 2.74 -4.16
CA LYS A 279 -7.46 1.85 -3.16
C LYS A 279 -8.90 2.28 -2.87
N ARG A 280 -9.83 1.33 -2.94
CA ARG A 280 -11.22 1.59 -2.56
C ARG A 280 -11.87 0.37 -1.95
N ALA A 281 -12.65 0.62 -0.89
CA ALA A 281 -13.50 -0.36 -0.26
C ALA A 281 -14.97 0.08 -0.32
N VAL A 282 -15.87 -0.90 -0.39
CA VAL A 282 -17.30 -0.73 -0.12
C VAL A 282 -17.65 -1.46 1.17
N ALA A 283 -18.34 -0.78 2.07
CA ALA A 283 -18.79 -1.32 3.35
C ALA A 283 -20.31 -1.32 3.43
N TYR A 284 -20.89 -2.50 3.56
CA TYR A 284 -22.32 -2.69 3.65
C TYR A 284 -22.85 -2.56 5.08
N GLU A 285 -24.11 -2.90 5.34
CA GLU A 285 -24.79 -2.73 6.64
C GLU A 285 -23.96 -3.28 7.79
N GLY A 286 -23.68 -2.43 8.79
CA GLY A 286 -22.91 -2.79 9.98
C GLY A 286 -21.43 -3.15 9.73
N ALA A 287 -20.95 -3.07 8.49
CA ALA A 287 -19.58 -3.42 8.14
C ALA A 287 -18.56 -2.38 8.61
N THR A 288 -17.33 -2.81 8.84
CA THR A 288 -16.21 -1.94 9.22
C THR A 288 -15.02 -2.15 8.28
N MET A 289 -14.54 -1.05 7.69
CA MET A 289 -13.31 -1.04 6.90
C MET A 289 -12.25 -0.15 7.54
N GLU A 290 -11.07 -0.71 7.75
CA GLU A 290 -9.93 -0.01 8.35
C GLU A 290 -8.72 -0.01 7.41
N TRP A 291 -8.24 1.20 7.06
CA TRP A 291 -6.98 1.39 6.34
C TRP A 291 -5.89 1.87 7.30
N ILE A 292 -4.77 1.14 7.35
CA ILE A 292 -3.58 1.53 8.11
C ILE A 292 -2.41 1.64 7.14
N ASP A 293 -1.93 2.86 6.92
CA ASP A 293 -0.97 3.18 5.87
C ASP A 293 0.32 3.82 6.41
N GLY A 294 1.45 3.15 6.21
CA GLY A 294 2.80 3.70 6.38
C GLY A 294 3.43 4.00 5.01
N ASN A 295 3.74 5.27 4.75
CA ASN A 295 4.30 5.74 3.48
C ASN A 295 5.66 6.37 3.72
N ILE A 296 6.73 5.65 3.35
CA ILE A 296 8.13 6.08 3.51
C ILE A 296 8.84 5.85 2.18
N GLY A 297 9.79 6.72 1.87
CA GLY A 297 10.48 6.65 0.60
C GLY A 297 9.64 7.19 -0.57
N SER A 298 9.91 6.71 -1.78
CA SER A 298 9.35 7.19 -3.06
C SER A 298 9.79 8.61 -3.43
N LYS A 299 10.02 8.84 -4.71
CA LYS A 299 10.13 10.19 -5.27
C LYS A 299 8.79 10.93 -5.17
N VAL A 300 7.73 10.23 -5.52
CA VAL A 300 6.36 10.71 -5.44
C VAL A 300 5.46 9.60 -4.95
N THR A 301 4.63 9.88 -3.96
CA THR A 301 3.47 9.05 -3.61
C THR A 301 2.18 9.82 -3.90
N MET A 302 1.22 9.19 -4.61
CA MET A 302 -0.16 9.65 -4.69
C MET A 302 -1.08 8.50 -4.31
N LYS A 303 -1.61 8.53 -3.08
CA LYS A 303 -2.42 7.45 -2.51
C LYS A 303 -3.52 7.99 -1.61
N TYR A 304 -4.76 7.71 -1.98
CA TYR A 304 -5.97 8.20 -1.30
C TYR A 304 -6.96 7.06 -1.09
N PRO A 305 -6.73 6.16 -0.12
CA PRO A 305 -7.66 5.08 0.16
C PRO A 305 -9.05 5.61 0.43
N ALA A 306 -10.04 4.97 -0.17
CA ALA A 306 -11.43 5.38 -0.08
C ALA A 306 -12.28 4.31 0.61
N VAL A 307 -13.30 4.74 1.38
CA VAL A 307 -14.36 3.88 1.88
C VAL A 307 -15.72 4.45 1.46
N TYR A 308 -16.49 3.64 0.77
CA TYR A 308 -17.89 3.94 0.42
C TYR A 308 -18.79 3.20 1.42
N LEU A 309 -19.44 3.97 2.29
CA LEU A 309 -20.29 3.47 3.35
C LEU A 309 -21.71 3.28 2.78
N MET A 310 -21.93 2.09 2.23
CA MET A 310 -23.10 1.74 1.39
C MET A 310 -24.32 1.27 2.20
N GLY A 311 -24.10 0.82 3.42
CA GLY A 311 -25.15 0.27 4.28
C GLY A 311 -25.25 1.00 5.60
N GLU A 312 -26.44 0.93 6.22
CA GLU A 312 -26.71 1.53 7.51
C GLU A 312 -25.72 1.01 8.57
N HIS A 313 -25.26 1.92 9.46
CA HIS A 313 -24.26 1.63 10.49
C HIS A 313 -22.86 1.21 9.99
N ALA A 314 -22.57 1.31 8.70
CA ALA A 314 -21.23 1.06 8.18
C ALA A 314 -20.20 2.06 8.75
N LYS A 315 -18.97 1.57 8.94
CA LYS A 315 -17.86 2.34 9.53
C LYS A 315 -16.64 2.31 8.62
N GLY A 316 -15.99 3.48 8.49
CA GLY A 316 -14.73 3.63 7.76
C GLY A 316 -13.67 4.29 8.65
N GLU A 317 -12.49 3.69 8.70
CA GLU A 317 -11.36 4.25 9.44
C GLU A 317 -10.13 4.34 8.54
N THR A 318 -9.39 5.44 8.68
CA THR A 318 -8.06 5.58 8.07
C THR A 318 -7.08 6.10 9.08
N LEU A 319 -6.00 5.36 9.26
CA LEU A 319 -4.87 5.75 10.08
C LEU A 319 -3.62 5.75 9.18
N SER A 320 -3.02 6.92 8.96
CA SER A 320 -1.98 7.10 7.95
C SER A 320 -0.78 7.86 8.51
N VAL A 321 0.43 7.41 8.17
CA VAL A 321 1.65 8.17 8.34
C VAL A 321 2.35 8.36 6.99
N ALA A 322 2.88 9.56 6.75
CA ALA A 322 3.72 9.88 5.59
C ALA A 322 5.01 10.54 6.06
N PHE A 323 6.15 10.07 5.57
CA PHE A 323 7.45 10.68 5.80
C PHE A 323 8.06 11.09 4.46
N ALA A 324 8.39 12.39 4.32
CA ALA A 324 9.04 12.94 3.13
C ALA A 324 10.44 13.49 3.48
N GLY A 325 11.45 12.91 2.88
CA GLY A 325 12.83 13.39 2.90
C GLY A 325 13.16 14.27 1.70
N GLU A 326 14.46 14.55 1.49
CA GLU A 326 14.95 15.36 0.37
C GLU A 326 14.48 14.81 -0.99
N GLY A 327 13.98 15.68 -1.83
CA GLY A 327 13.50 15.33 -3.19
C GLY A 327 12.19 14.54 -3.24
N GLN A 328 11.55 14.28 -2.10
CA GLN A 328 10.34 13.47 -2.00
C GLN A 328 9.08 14.33 -1.85
N HIS A 329 7.99 13.87 -2.50
CA HIS A 329 6.66 14.42 -2.29
C HIS A 329 5.66 13.30 -1.95
N GLN A 330 5.23 13.26 -0.68
CA GLN A 330 4.20 12.35 -0.19
C GLN A 330 2.83 13.06 -0.24
N ASP A 331 2.07 12.88 -1.32
CA ASP A 331 0.67 13.36 -1.44
C ASP A 331 -0.26 12.20 -1.09
N ALA A 332 -0.58 12.09 0.18
CA ALA A 332 -1.39 11.01 0.74
C ALA A 332 -2.64 11.60 1.43
N GLY A 333 -3.70 10.80 1.54
CA GLY A 333 -4.92 11.27 2.16
C GLY A 333 -5.93 10.17 2.35
N SER A 334 -7.21 10.53 2.43
CA SER A 334 -8.30 9.56 2.56
C SER A 334 -9.60 10.11 1.98
N LYS A 335 -10.49 9.22 1.55
CA LYS A 335 -11.83 9.57 1.05
C LYS A 335 -12.86 8.75 1.80
N MET A 336 -13.83 9.44 2.41
CA MET A 336 -14.97 8.84 3.09
C MET A 336 -16.25 9.32 2.42
N VAL A 337 -17.03 8.37 1.88
CA VAL A 337 -18.28 8.66 1.18
C VAL A 337 -19.43 7.97 1.90
N HIS A 338 -20.26 8.75 2.56
CA HIS A 338 -21.42 8.29 3.32
C HIS A 338 -22.63 8.26 2.41
N LEU A 339 -23.18 7.07 2.14
CA LEU A 339 -24.29 6.82 1.22
C LEU A 339 -25.53 6.25 1.92
N ALA A 340 -25.41 5.92 3.22
CA ALA A 340 -26.48 5.33 4.01
C ALA A 340 -26.58 5.99 5.39
N PRO A 341 -27.74 5.88 6.07
CA PRO A 341 -27.96 6.48 7.38
C PRO A 341 -27.04 5.90 8.46
N ASN A 342 -26.82 6.70 9.52
CA ASN A 342 -26.13 6.27 10.74
C ASN A 342 -24.71 5.74 10.49
N THR A 343 -24.06 6.16 9.42
CA THR A 343 -22.69 5.76 9.10
C THR A 343 -21.66 6.62 9.82
N SER A 344 -20.47 6.08 10.06
CA SER A 344 -19.43 6.84 10.75
C SER A 344 -18.07 6.68 10.06
N SER A 345 -17.28 7.76 10.09
CA SER A 345 -15.89 7.69 9.62
C SER A 345 -14.92 8.44 10.52
N THR A 346 -13.70 7.90 10.62
CA THR A 346 -12.59 8.52 11.34
C THR A 346 -11.34 8.49 10.47
N VAL A 347 -10.73 9.66 10.31
CA VAL A 347 -9.46 9.80 9.58
C VAL A 347 -8.43 10.44 10.50
N ILE A 348 -7.32 9.75 10.74
CA ILE A 348 -6.15 10.28 11.44
C ILE A 348 -4.97 10.20 10.49
N SER A 349 -4.43 11.34 10.10
CA SER A 349 -3.29 11.45 9.21
C SER A 349 -2.16 12.20 9.90
N LYS A 350 -0.99 11.57 9.96
CA LYS A 350 0.22 12.20 10.49
C LYS A 350 1.26 12.28 9.39
N SER A 351 1.96 13.39 9.31
CA SER A 351 3.01 13.57 8.32
C SER A 351 4.25 14.22 8.92
N VAL A 352 5.42 13.81 8.41
CA VAL A 352 6.72 14.35 8.80
C VAL A 352 7.46 14.77 7.53
N ALA A 353 8.00 15.97 7.51
CA ALA A 353 8.82 16.47 6.40
C ALA A 353 10.18 16.95 6.88
N ARG A 354 11.26 16.52 6.20
CA ARG A 354 12.66 16.83 6.50
C ARG A 354 13.48 17.08 5.23
N GLY A 355 14.54 17.88 5.32
CA GLY A 355 15.51 18.07 4.23
C GLY A 355 14.94 18.71 2.97
N GLY A 356 13.90 19.54 3.11
CA GLY A 356 13.16 20.12 1.97
C GLY A 356 12.10 19.19 1.38
N GLY A 357 11.82 18.03 2.01
CA GLY A 357 10.73 17.15 1.64
C GLY A 357 9.36 17.83 1.74
N ARG A 358 8.42 17.32 0.98
CA ARG A 358 7.05 17.83 0.93
C ARG A 358 6.03 16.76 1.29
N THR A 359 5.14 17.07 2.23
CA THR A 359 3.97 16.24 2.53
C THR A 359 2.70 17.00 2.15
N SER A 360 1.71 16.30 1.62
CA SER A 360 0.40 16.87 1.34
C SER A 360 -0.67 15.90 1.86
N TYR A 361 -1.61 16.41 2.65
CA TYR A 361 -2.83 15.69 2.96
C TYR A 361 -3.92 16.12 1.98
N ARG A 362 -4.54 15.18 1.31
CA ARG A 362 -5.65 15.44 0.39
C ARG A 362 -6.84 14.56 0.75
N GLY A 363 -7.84 15.14 1.36
CA GLY A 363 -9.00 14.42 1.90
C GLY A 363 -10.30 14.76 1.20
N LEU A 364 -11.23 13.79 1.18
CA LEU A 364 -12.62 13.98 0.83
C LEU A 364 -13.50 13.38 1.92
N VAL A 365 -14.43 14.18 2.45
CA VAL A 365 -15.59 13.68 3.18
C VAL A 365 -16.84 14.11 2.41
N GLN A 366 -17.59 13.13 1.92
CA GLN A 366 -18.84 13.35 1.21
C GLN A 366 -19.96 12.66 1.95
N ILE A 367 -21.03 13.40 2.28
CA ILE A 367 -22.22 12.87 2.93
C ILE A 367 -23.39 13.17 2.00
N GLU A 368 -23.95 12.12 1.41
CA GLU A 368 -25.04 12.24 0.44
C GLU A 368 -26.39 12.46 1.13
N GLU A 369 -27.34 13.00 0.37
CA GLU A 369 -28.74 13.10 0.78
C GLU A 369 -29.29 11.73 1.19
N GLY A 370 -29.97 11.66 2.34
CA GLY A 370 -30.46 10.44 2.94
C GLY A 370 -29.49 9.73 3.89
N ALA A 371 -28.24 10.17 3.99
CA ALA A 371 -27.27 9.64 4.96
C ALA A 371 -27.39 10.32 6.34
N HIS A 372 -28.61 10.52 6.83
CA HIS A 372 -28.90 11.17 8.12
C HIS A 372 -28.30 10.41 9.30
N GLY A 373 -28.05 11.08 10.39
CA GLY A 373 -27.43 10.51 11.59
C GLY A 373 -25.95 10.13 11.41
N SER A 374 -25.34 10.49 10.28
CA SER A 374 -23.95 10.17 10.00
C SER A 374 -22.96 11.09 10.71
N ALA A 375 -21.78 10.58 11.04
CA ALA A 375 -20.73 11.33 11.71
C ALA A 375 -19.37 11.10 11.06
N SER A 376 -18.59 12.17 10.88
CA SER A 376 -17.21 12.11 10.37
C SER A 376 -16.27 12.97 11.20
N THR A 377 -15.10 12.40 11.53
CA THR A 377 -14.02 13.13 12.19
C THR A 377 -12.74 12.97 11.39
N VAL A 378 -12.10 14.11 11.06
CA VAL A 378 -10.82 14.14 10.35
C VAL A 378 -9.81 14.90 11.19
N LYS A 379 -8.67 14.30 11.46
CA LYS A 379 -7.55 14.92 12.14
C LYS A 379 -6.27 14.76 11.33
N CYS A 380 -5.66 15.91 10.96
CA CYS A 380 -4.44 15.97 10.17
C CYS A 380 -3.35 16.70 10.96
N ASP A 381 -2.30 15.99 11.35
CA ASP A 381 -1.17 16.58 12.07
C ASP A 381 0.09 16.50 11.21
N ALA A 382 0.77 17.61 11.01
CA ALA A 382 2.03 17.68 10.29
C ALA A 382 3.16 18.18 11.20
N LEU A 383 4.31 17.51 11.13
CA LEU A 383 5.53 17.87 11.83
C LEU A 383 6.62 18.29 10.82
N LEU A 384 7.08 19.53 10.90
CA LEU A 384 8.22 20.02 10.13
C LEU A 384 9.47 19.91 10.97
N VAL A 385 10.45 19.17 10.46
CA VAL A 385 11.73 18.95 11.17
C VAL A 385 12.68 20.13 10.98
N ASP A 386 12.57 20.82 9.86
CA ASP A 386 13.43 21.95 9.49
C ASP A 386 12.63 23.11 8.86
N GLN A 387 13.34 24.16 8.44
CA GLN A 387 12.72 25.39 7.91
C GLN A 387 12.46 25.36 6.39
N ILE A 388 13.05 24.40 5.67
CA ILE A 388 12.94 24.29 4.20
C ILE A 388 11.92 23.26 3.76
N SER A 389 11.48 22.40 4.67
CA SER A 389 10.46 21.39 4.44
C SER A 389 9.05 21.99 4.42
N ARG A 390 8.15 21.33 3.73
CA ARG A 390 6.80 21.84 3.50
C ARG A 390 5.73 20.80 3.78
N SER A 391 4.60 21.27 4.34
CA SER A 391 3.37 20.50 4.46
C SER A 391 2.18 21.30 3.93
N ASP A 392 1.32 20.65 3.16
CA ASP A 392 0.10 21.23 2.61
C ASP A 392 -1.11 20.39 3.04
N THR A 393 -2.26 21.04 3.24
CA THR A 393 -3.53 20.37 3.55
C THR A 393 -4.61 20.83 2.59
N TYR A 394 -5.23 19.88 1.88
CA TYR A 394 -6.29 20.12 0.90
C TYR A 394 -7.57 19.37 1.31
N PRO A 395 -8.33 19.87 2.26
CA PRO A 395 -9.59 19.26 2.65
C PRO A 395 -10.67 19.57 1.63
N TYR A 396 -11.44 18.58 1.27
CA TYR A 396 -12.67 18.74 0.51
C TYR A 396 -13.83 18.12 1.31
N VAL A 397 -14.86 18.93 1.58
CA VAL A 397 -16.03 18.53 2.36
C VAL A 397 -17.27 18.85 1.55
N ASP A 398 -18.07 17.83 1.22
CA ASP A 398 -19.33 17.93 0.48
C ASP A 398 -20.45 17.30 1.31
N VAL A 399 -21.16 18.11 2.08
CA VAL A 399 -22.24 17.68 2.96
C VAL A 399 -23.58 18.09 2.36
N ARG A 400 -24.41 17.11 2.03
CA ARG A 400 -25.74 17.31 1.41
C ARG A 400 -26.89 16.88 2.31
N GLU A 401 -26.61 16.60 3.59
CA GLU A 401 -27.58 16.16 4.60
C GLU A 401 -27.45 17.05 5.84
N ASP A 402 -28.57 17.49 6.42
CA ASP A 402 -28.60 18.44 7.53
C ASP A 402 -28.39 17.75 8.90
N ASP A 403 -28.89 16.52 9.08
CA ASP A 403 -28.78 15.76 10.33
C ASP A 403 -27.48 14.95 10.39
N VAL A 404 -26.34 15.64 10.46
CA VAL A 404 -25.03 15.02 10.51
C VAL A 404 -24.06 15.77 11.44
N SER A 405 -23.00 15.09 11.86
CA SER A 405 -21.90 15.69 12.60
C SER A 405 -20.59 15.54 11.85
N MET A 406 -19.91 16.66 11.57
CA MET A 406 -18.63 16.65 10.88
C MET A 406 -17.63 17.56 11.57
N GLY A 407 -16.45 17.00 11.91
CA GLY A 407 -15.31 17.73 12.46
C GLY A 407 -14.07 17.55 11.61
N HIS A 408 -13.37 18.67 11.32
CA HIS A 408 -12.05 18.62 10.68
C HIS A 408 -11.08 19.50 11.45
N GLU A 409 -9.99 18.90 11.93
CA GLU A 409 -8.88 19.58 12.61
C GLU A 409 -7.60 19.36 11.82
N ALA A 410 -6.84 20.43 11.57
CA ALA A 410 -5.53 20.35 10.94
C ALA A 410 -4.52 21.16 11.76
N THR A 411 -3.39 20.53 12.09
CA THR A 411 -2.29 21.18 12.80
C THR A 411 -0.98 21.06 12.02
N VAL A 412 -0.19 22.12 12.01
CA VAL A 412 1.18 22.09 11.49
C VAL A 412 2.10 22.63 12.59
N SER A 413 3.03 21.80 13.03
CA SER A 413 3.98 22.17 14.08
C SER A 413 5.40 21.99 13.59
N LYS A 414 6.34 22.72 14.21
CA LYS A 414 7.78 22.47 14.12
C LYS A 414 8.23 21.65 15.32
N VAL A 415 9.35 20.97 15.17
CA VAL A 415 10.00 20.35 16.32
C VAL A 415 10.34 21.44 17.34
N SER A 416 9.98 21.20 18.60
CA SER A 416 10.22 22.14 19.68
C SER A 416 11.71 22.17 20.03
N GLU A 417 12.33 23.34 19.91
CA GLU A 417 13.73 23.55 20.31
C GLU A 417 13.96 23.26 21.80
N ASP A 418 12.97 23.56 22.65
CA ASP A 418 13.05 23.28 24.10
C ASP A 418 13.03 21.77 24.38
N GLN A 419 12.18 21.00 23.66
CA GLN A 419 12.17 19.54 23.77
C GLN A 419 13.50 18.94 23.29
N LEU A 420 14.00 19.40 22.14
CA LEU A 420 15.27 18.96 21.59
C LEU A 420 16.42 19.27 22.58
N PHE A 421 16.49 20.51 23.07
CA PHE A 421 17.47 20.92 24.05
C PHE A 421 17.40 20.08 25.33
N TYR A 422 16.20 19.82 25.85
CA TYR A 422 16.01 18.96 27.03
C TYR A 422 16.56 17.55 26.82
N LEU A 423 16.25 16.91 25.71
CA LEU A 423 16.74 15.57 25.38
C LEU A 423 18.28 15.55 25.23
N MET A 424 18.85 16.54 24.54
CA MET A 424 20.31 16.69 24.39
C MET A 424 21.00 16.95 25.73
N SER A 425 20.37 17.70 26.62
CA SER A 425 20.89 17.92 27.98
C SER A 425 20.90 16.64 28.84
N ARG A 426 20.18 15.61 28.44
CA ARG A 426 20.16 14.26 29.04
C ARG A 426 21.19 13.32 28.42
N GLY A 427 21.99 13.80 27.48
CA GLY A 427 23.09 13.05 26.87
C GLY A 427 22.80 12.39 25.55
N LEU A 428 21.61 12.64 24.93
CA LEU A 428 21.29 12.17 23.58
C LEU A 428 22.02 13.05 22.56
N GLY A 429 22.47 12.44 21.46
CA GLY A 429 22.89 13.18 20.27
C GLY A 429 21.71 13.90 19.62
N GLU A 430 21.97 14.93 18.82
CA GLU A 430 20.89 15.71 18.17
C GLU A 430 19.99 14.84 17.28
N ASP A 431 20.58 14.00 16.43
CA ASP A 431 19.82 13.09 15.54
C ASP A 431 19.00 12.07 16.34
N GLU A 432 19.55 11.53 17.42
CA GLU A 432 18.88 10.58 18.31
C GLU A 432 17.68 11.24 19.03
N ALA A 433 17.88 12.45 19.53
CA ALA A 433 16.84 13.24 20.18
C ALA A 433 15.72 13.58 19.20
N MET A 434 16.09 13.97 17.98
CA MET A 434 15.14 14.25 16.90
C MET A 434 14.33 13.01 16.51
N ALA A 435 15.00 11.87 16.31
CA ALA A 435 14.35 10.60 16.02
C ALA A 435 13.36 10.18 17.12
N MET A 436 13.71 10.44 18.39
CA MET A 436 12.81 10.17 19.52
C MET A 436 11.54 11.02 19.47
N ILE A 437 11.66 12.32 19.14
CA ILE A 437 10.49 13.22 19.00
C ILE A 437 9.59 12.73 17.85
N VAL A 438 10.19 12.43 16.70
CA VAL A 438 9.43 11.93 15.51
C VAL A 438 8.75 10.61 15.81
N ARG A 439 9.42 9.66 16.46
CA ARG A 439 8.81 8.39 16.89
C ARG A 439 7.62 8.61 17.82
N GLY A 440 7.76 9.50 18.81
CA GLY A 440 6.65 9.86 19.69
C GLY A 440 5.46 10.48 18.95
N PHE A 441 5.71 11.25 17.89
CA PHE A 441 4.67 11.83 17.06
C PHE A 441 3.89 10.78 16.25
N VAL A 442 4.56 9.75 15.72
CA VAL A 442 3.93 8.69 14.90
C VAL A 442 3.48 7.48 15.71
N GLU A 443 3.81 7.42 17.00
CA GLU A 443 3.57 6.28 17.88
C GLU A 443 2.12 5.76 17.88
N PRO A 444 1.05 6.59 17.82
CA PRO A 444 -0.32 6.09 17.73
C PRO A 444 -0.57 5.15 16.54
N ILE A 445 0.19 5.33 15.44
CA ILE A 445 0.10 4.46 14.27
C ILE A 445 0.95 3.21 14.47
N ALA A 446 2.16 3.37 15.01
CA ALA A 446 3.05 2.24 15.27
C ALA A 446 2.41 1.19 16.20
N ARG A 447 1.54 1.59 17.14
CA ARG A 447 0.79 0.69 18.02
C ARG A 447 -0.22 -0.20 17.31
N GLU A 448 -0.76 0.24 16.18
CA GLU A 448 -1.75 -0.50 15.41
C GLU A 448 -1.11 -1.51 14.43
N LEU A 449 0.21 -1.45 14.28
CA LEU A 449 0.94 -2.36 13.41
C LEU A 449 1.24 -3.68 14.13
N PRO A 450 1.31 -4.81 13.42
CA PRO A 450 1.98 -6.00 13.92
C PRO A 450 3.40 -5.66 14.39
N MET A 451 3.88 -6.36 15.42
CA MET A 451 5.12 -5.97 16.12
C MET A 451 6.33 -5.86 15.19
N GLU A 452 6.48 -6.76 14.24
CA GLU A 452 7.56 -6.77 13.25
C GLU A 452 7.52 -5.52 12.36
N TYR A 453 6.34 -5.09 11.94
CA TYR A 453 6.14 -3.87 11.14
C TYR A 453 6.31 -2.59 11.96
N ALA A 454 5.93 -2.62 13.24
CA ALA A 454 6.16 -1.49 14.14
C ALA A 454 7.67 -1.28 14.38
N LEU A 455 8.44 -2.36 14.52
CA LEU A 455 9.91 -2.30 14.62
C LEU A 455 10.53 -1.80 13.33
N GLU A 456 10.07 -2.27 12.17
CA GLU A 456 10.51 -1.81 10.87
C GLU A 456 10.23 -0.31 10.68
N LEU A 457 9.01 0.15 10.95
CA LEU A 457 8.64 1.56 10.87
C LEU A 457 9.55 2.43 11.73
N ASN A 458 9.78 2.04 12.98
CA ASN A 458 10.64 2.78 13.89
C ASN A 458 12.08 2.82 13.37
N ARG A 459 12.59 1.72 12.84
CA ARG A 459 13.94 1.66 12.26
C ARG A 459 14.08 2.53 11.01
N LEU A 460 13.07 2.52 10.14
CA LEU A 460 13.04 3.37 8.95
C LEU A 460 13.05 4.86 9.33
N ILE A 461 12.32 5.25 10.37
CA ILE A 461 12.32 6.62 10.88
C ILE A 461 13.73 6.99 11.38
N GLU A 462 14.41 6.12 12.13
CA GLU A 462 15.79 6.36 12.58
C GLU A 462 16.73 6.58 11.39
N LEU A 463 16.70 5.68 10.40
CA LEU A 463 17.53 5.80 9.21
C LEU A 463 17.25 7.08 8.41
N GLN A 464 15.99 7.48 8.29
CA GLN A 464 15.62 8.74 7.67
C GLN A 464 16.13 9.95 8.46
N MET A 465 16.18 9.86 9.80
CA MET A 465 16.70 10.94 10.64
C MET A 465 18.22 11.03 10.58
N GLU A 466 18.93 9.92 10.45
CA GLU A 466 20.39 9.88 10.27
C GLU A 466 20.84 10.35 8.87
N GLY A 467 19.90 10.52 7.92
CA GLY A 467 20.22 10.83 6.51
C GLY A 467 20.84 9.66 5.75
N ALA A 468 20.74 8.44 6.30
CA ALA A 468 21.38 7.24 5.74
C ALA A 468 20.53 6.54 4.65
N VAL A 469 19.32 7.05 4.37
CA VAL A 469 18.39 6.50 3.37
C VAL A 469 18.11 7.56 2.32
N GLY A 470 18.78 7.46 1.20
CA GLY A 470 18.66 8.31 0.02
C GLY A 470 18.99 7.54 -1.23
#